data_98611c13c87a4c742699781f3eb13981
#
_entry.id   98611c13c87a4c742699781f3eb13981
#
_cell.length_a   1.000
_cell.length_b   1.000
_cell.length_c   1.000
_cell.angle_alpha   90.00
_cell.angle_beta   90.00
_cell.angle_gamma   90.00
#
_symmetry.space_group_name_H-M   'P 1'
#
loop_
_entity.id
_entity.type
_entity.pdbx_description
1 polymer ?
#
loop_
_entity_poly.entity_id
_entity_poly.type
_entity_poly.pdbx_seq_one_letter_code
_entity_poly.pdbx_strand_id
1 'polypeptide(L)'
;MAGVTDLVFRRIIRGVDPHCLLATEMVSSRALMHKPETRIMDLTPGEDPIAIQIFGHEPDVMAKAAMMAEAKGANWVDINMGCPVPKITKGMDGCALMREPDLAREIVRTVKDAVSIPVTVKFRLGWDDNSRNAVEFGLMLEEAGAAAVTVHGRTRQQLYSGKADWSFIAKVKRALSIPVLGNGDVFEPEDAARLLEETGCDGVAVARGTLGNPWLISRINQYLESGCFVEPPTDVERLICAYQHALGLMAYKGLRVGANESRRHLVHYTKGITGSAPYRARLTQINNQYELVTILAELAYKVAGKEGHEQFMSAACQNNLSKKNESELVNSCNK
;
A
#
# COMPACT_ATOMS: atom_id res chain seq x y z
N MET A 1 -1.85 -1.75 2.29
CA MET A 1 -1.37 -3.09 2.76
C MET A 1 -0.99 -3.01 4.23
N ALA A 2 -1.66 -3.79 5.09
CA ALA A 2 -1.39 -3.77 6.53
C ALA A 2 0.09 -4.08 6.86
N GLY A 3 0.70 -3.26 7.70
CA GLY A 3 2.11 -3.28 8.06
C GLY A 3 3.07 -2.88 6.92
N VAL A 4 2.60 -2.25 5.85
CA VAL A 4 3.42 -1.82 4.70
C VAL A 4 3.15 -0.38 4.30
N THR A 5 1.89 -0.03 4.04
CA THR A 5 1.54 1.30 3.52
C THR A 5 1.33 2.31 4.64
N ASP A 6 2.23 2.31 5.61
CA ASP A 6 2.29 3.34 6.64
C ASP A 6 2.75 4.70 6.05
N LEU A 7 2.69 5.73 6.85
CA LEU A 7 3.03 7.09 6.46
C LEU A 7 4.43 7.19 5.82
N VAL A 8 5.41 6.47 6.35
CA VAL A 8 6.80 6.53 5.84
C VAL A 8 6.89 5.94 4.44
N PHE A 9 6.28 4.77 4.21
CA PHE A 9 6.27 4.13 2.88
C PHE A 9 5.51 4.98 1.86
N ARG A 10 4.36 5.55 2.23
CA ARG A 10 3.59 6.43 1.35
C ARG A 10 4.38 7.67 0.94
N ARG A 11 5.11 8.30 1.88
CA ARG A 11 6.01 9.43 1.58
C ARG A 11 7.12 9.06 0.59
N ILE A 12 7.67 7.85 0.70
CA ILE A 12 8.66 7.35 -0.27
C ILE A 12 8.02 7.21 -1.66
N ILE A 13 6.84 6.57 -1.76
CA ILE A 13 6.11 6.46 -3.02
C ILE A 13 5.80 7.84 -3.59
N ARG A 14 5.30 8.77 -2.77
CA ARG A 14 4.96 10.14 -3.20
C ARG A 14 6.20 10.91 -3.70
N GLY A 15 7.37 10.67 -3.10
CA GLY A 15 8.63 11.25 -3.56
C GLY A 15 9.11 10.71 -4.91
N VAL A 16 8.68 9.50 -5.29
CA VAL A 16 9.01 8.88 -6.59
C VAL A 16 7.94 9.19 -7.64
N ASP A 17 6.68 9.23 -7.23
CA ASP A 17 5.53 9.55 -8.08
C ASP A 17 4.57 10.48 -7.34
N PRO A 18 4.61 11.79 -7.66
CA PRO A 18 3.78 12.79 -6.96
C PRO A 18 2.30 12.72 -7.31
N HIS A 19 1.90 11.98 -8.35
CA HIS A 19 0.52 11.97 -8.86
C HIS A 19 -0.22 10.65 -8.63
N CYS A 20 0.46 9.59 -8.18
CA CYS A 20 -0.18 8.30 -7.97
C CYS A 20 -1.28 8.36 -6.89
N LEU A 21 -2.34 7.57 -7.07
CA LEU A 21 -3.37 7.40 -6.04
C LEU A 21 -2.84 6.49 -4.93
N LEU A 22 -2.90 6.97 -3.69
CA LEU A 22 -2.44 6.21 -2.52
C LEU A 22 -3.61 5.79 -1.63
N ALA A 23 -3.40 4.72 -0.86
CA ALA A 23 -4.30 4.33 0.22
C ALA A 23 -3.50 3.99 1.48
N THR A 24 -4.01 4.36 2.64
CA THR A 24 -3.43 4.00 3.93
C THR A 24 -3.46 2.49 4.16
N GLU A 25 -2.87 2.04 5.25
CA GLU A 25 -3.21 0.73 5.82
C GLU A 25 -4.69 0.70 6.19
N MET A 26 -5.28 -0.51 6.22
CA MET A 26 -6.67 -0.64 6.64
C MET A 26 -6.81 -0.46 8.15
N VAL A 27 -7.75 0.36 8.58
CA VAL A 27 -8.06 0.61 9.99
C VAL A 27 -9.42 0.01 10.37
N SER A 28 -9.49 -0.62 11.53
CA SER A 28 -10.74 -1.18 12.04
C SER A 28 -11.67 -0.07 12.51
N SER A 29 -12.89 -0.03 11.95
CA SER A 29 -13.92 0.92 12.37
C SER A 29 -14.28 0.78 13.86
N ARG A 30 -14.38 -0.45 14.35
CA ARG A 30 -14.62 -0.73 15.77
C ARG A 30 -13.45 -0.28 16.65
N ALA A 31 -12.21 -0.51 16.22
CA ALA A 31 -11.04 -0.06 16.96
C ALA A 31 -10.97 1.47 17.08
N LEU A 32 -11.39 2.20 16.05
CA LEU A 32 -11.49 3.66 16.08
C LEU A 32 -12.47 4.18 17.14
N MET A 33 -13.56 3.48 17.39
CA MET A 33 -14.52 3.89 18.42
C MET A 33 -13.92 3.80 19.83
N HIS A 34 -12.96 2.91 20.04
CA HIS A 34 -12.28 2.76 21.34
C HIS A 34 -10.99 3.60 21.43
N LYS A 35 -10.31 3.82 20.31
CA LYS A 35 -9.06 4.58 20.21
C LYS A 35 -9.04 5.41 18.95
N PRO A 36 -9.68 6.60 18.97
CA PRO A 36 -9.78 7.48 17.81
C PRO A 36 -8.43 8.03 17.36
N GLU A 37 -7.49 8.21 18.28
CA GLU A 37 -6.13 8.68 18.01
C GLU A 37 -5.24 7.52 17.54
N THR A 38 -5.36 7.13 16.30
CA THR A 38 -4.50 6.12 15.68
C THR A 38 -3.60 6.73 14.63
N ARG A 39 -2.33 6.35 14.63
CA ARG A 39 -1.36 6.78 13.61
C ARG A 39 -1.62 6.17 12.22
N ILE A 40 -2.48 5.16 12.10
CA ILE A 40 -2.82 4.54 10.80
C ILE A 40 -3.52 5.55 9.89
N MET A 41 -4.28 6.48 10.47
CA MET A 41 -4.99 7.55 9.73
C MET A 41 -4.19 8.85 9.63
N ASP A 42 -2.94 8.89 10.08
CA ASP A 42 -2.11 10.09 9.93
C ASP A 42 -1.84 10.37 8.45
N LEU A 43 -2.12 11.58 8.03
CA LEU A 43 -1.79 12.14 6.74
C LEU A 43 -0.84 13.31 6.93
N THR A 44 -0.01 13.58 5.92
CA THR A 44 0.90 14.72 5.91
C THR A 44 0.62 15.63 4.71
N PRO A 45 0.89 16.94 4.81
CA PRO A 45 0.79 17.83 3.67
C PRO A 45 1.53 17.29 2.44
N GLY A 46 0.90 17.32 1.27
CA GLY A 46 1.47 16.83 0.03
C GLY A 46 1.33 15.31 -0.20
N GLU A 47 0.56 14.60 0.63
CA GLU A 47 0.21 13.19 0.34
C GLU A 47 -0.99 13.03 -0.61
N ASP A 48 -1.71 14.13 -0.89
CA ASP A 48 -2.83 14.09 -1.84
C ASP A 48 -2.38 13.68 -3.25
N PRO A 49 -3.22 12.93 -3.99
CA PRO A 49 -4.51 12.35 -3.59
C PRO A 49 -4.36 11.01 -2.82
N ILE A 50 -5.12 10.87 -1.71
CA ILE A 50 -5.02 9.71 -0.82
C ILE A 50 -6.38 9.25 -0.27
N ALA A 51 -6.57 7.91 -0.19
CA ALA A 51 -7.66 7.28 0.55
C ALA A 51 -7.25 6.92 1.98
N ILE A 52 -8.20 7.01 2.89
CA ILE A 52 -8.13 6.24 4.14
C ILE A 52 -8.95 4.96 3.94
N GLN A 53 -8.28 3.79 4.11
CA GLN A 53 -8.94 2.50 3.99
C GLN A 53 -9.47 2.03 5.34
N ILE A 54 -10.79 1.77 5.42
CA ILE A 54 -11.47 1.27 6.62
C ILE A 54 -12.00 -0.14 6.40
N PHE A 55 -12.18 -0.91 7.49
CA PHE A 55 -12.86 -2.19 7.47
C PHE A 55 -13.72 -2.41 8.72
N GLY A 56 -14.79 -3.16 8.58
CA GLY A 56 -15.76 -3.49 9.61
C GLY A 56 -17.02 -4.08 8.98
N HIS A 57 -17.96 -4.54 9.82
CA HIS A 57 -19.21 -5.12 9.39
C HIS A 57 -20.45 -4.45 9.99
N GLU A 58 -20.27 -3.44 10.85
CA GLU A 58 -21.37 -2.69 11.47
C GLU A 58 -21.62 -1.38 10.70
N PRO A 59 -22.75 -1.20 9.97
CA PRO A 59 -22.96 -0.04 9.10
C PRO A 59 -22.76 1.31 9.80
N ASP A 60 -23.38 1.53 10.96
CA ASP A 60 -23.28 2.78 11.71
C ASP A 60 -21.85 3.08 12.20
N VAL A 61 -21.10 2.03 12.58
CA VAL A 61 -19.71 2.15 13.03
C VAL A 61 -18.80 2.46 11.85
N MET A 62 -19.09 1.86 10.69
CA MET A 62 -18.38 2.15 9.44
C MET A 62 -18.63 3.59 8.97
N ALA A 63 -19.85 4.10 9.07
CA ALA A 63 -20.18 5.49 8.76
C ALA A 63 -19.41 6.46 9.66
N LYS A 64 -19.35 6.23 10.97
CA LYS A 64 -18.55 7.05 11.89
C LYS A 64 -17.07 7.02 11.56
N ALA A 65 -16.53 5.85 11.21
CA ALA A 65 -15.13 5.73 10.78
C ALA A 65 -14.86 6.49 9.48
N ALA A 66 -15.80 6.50 8.54
CA ALA A 66 -15.71 7.25 7.30
C ALA A 66 -15.73 8.78 7.54
N MET A 67 -16.62 9.27 8.42
CA MET A 67 -16.63 10.68 8.84
C MET A 67 -15.30 11.10 9.47
N MET A 68 -14.69 10.22 10.27
CA MET A 68 -13.36 10.49 10.84
C MET A 68 -12.28 10.54 9.75
N ALA A 69 -12.37 9.68 8.73
CA ALA A 69 -11.44 9.69 7.59
C ALA A 69 -11.57 10.99 6.78
N GLU A 70 -12.79 11.44 6.50
CA GLU A 70 -13.05 12.72 5.83
C GLU A 70 -12.52 13.89 6.66
N ALA A 71 -12.78 13.93 7.97
CA ALA A 71 -12.27 14.96 8.88
C ALA A 71 -10.73 15.00 8.96
N LYS A 72 -10.06 13.86 8.69
CA LYS A 72 -8.59 13.77 8.59
C LYS A 72 -8.05 14.30 7.24
N GLY A 73 -8.91 14.64 6.29
CA GLY A 73 -8.53 15.16 4.97
C GLY A 73 -8.33 14.10 3.90
N ALA A 74 -8.91 12.91 4.04
CA ALA A 74 -8.90 11.91 2.98
C ALA A 74 -9.64 12.45 1.74
N ASN A 75 -9.10 12.20 0.54
CA ASN A 75 -9.77 12.56 -0.71
C ASN A 75 -10.92 11.61 -1.06
N TRP A 76 -10.85 10.38 -0.57
CA TRP A 76 -11.94 9.39 -0.62
C TRP A 76 -11.78 8.35 0.50
N VAL A 77 -12.87 7.65 0.81
CA VAL A 77 -12.87 6.50 1.72
C VAL A 77 -12.85 5.22 0.90
N ASP A 78 -11.94 4.30 1.22
CA ASP A 78 -11.90 2.96 0.61
C ASP A 78 -12.34 1.89 1.61
N ILE A 79 -13.36 1.10 1.28
CA ILE A 79 -13.86 0.03 2.14
C ILE A 79 -13.20 -1.29 1.76
N ASN A 80 -12.51 -1.93 2.72
CA ASN A 80 -11.88 -3.22 2.51
C ASN A 80 -12.87 -4.37 2.69
N MET A 81 -13.30 -4.97 1.58
CA MET A 81 -14.10 -6.21 1.53
C MET A 81 -13.30 -7.37 0.91
N GLY A 82 -11.95 -7.31 0.96
CA GLY A 82 -11.09 -8.30 0.30
C GLY A 82 -10.00 -8.92 1.19
N CYS A 83 -9.83 -8.49 2.45
CA CYS A 83 -8.83 -9.07 3.34
C CYS A 83 -9.16 -10.54 3.66
N PRO A 84 -8.26 -11.50 3.33
CA PRO A 84 -8.54 -12.93 3.49
C PRO A 84 -8.11 -13.50 4.85
N VAL A 85 -7.45 -12.68 5.69
CA VAL A 85 -6.80 -13.14 6.93
C VAL A 85 -7.82 -13.67 7.93
N PRO A 86 -7.62 -14.87 8.52
CA PRO A 86 -8.59 -15.48 9.44
C PRO A 86 -8.99 -14.61 10.63
N LYS A 87 -8.07 -13.81 11.17
CA LYS A 87 -8.34 -12.87 12.26
C LYS A 87 -9.41 -11.82 11.88
N ILE A 88 -9.47 -11.44 10.62
CA ILE A 88 -10.44 -10.48 10.06
C ILE A 88 -11.73 -11.20 9.68
N THR A 89 -11.63 -12.26 8.88
CA THR A 89 -12.81 -12.94 8.34
C THR A 89 -13.65 -13.70 9.39
N LYS A 90 -13.07 -14.13 10.51
CA LYS A 90 -13.83 -14.69 11.64
C LYS A 90 -14.76 -13.67 12.33
N GLY A 91 -14.43 -12.37 12.21
CA GLY A 91 -15.24 -11.27 12.72
C GLY A 91 -16.27 -10.74 11.72
N MET A 92 -16.59 -11.46 10.65
CA MET A 92 -17.49 -11.02 9.54
C MET A 92 -16.90 -9.87 8.69
N ASP A 93 -15.65 -9.47 8.87
CA ASP A 93 -15.00 -8.37 8.19
C ASP A 93 -14.27 -8.80 6.90
N GLY A 94 -13.87 -7.83 6.10
CA GLY A 94 -13.05 -8.04 4.92
C GLY A 94 -13.74 -8.96 3.92
N CYS A 95 -13.07 -10.02 3.45
CA CYS A 95 -13.62 -10.90 2.43
C CYS A 95 -14.83 -11.73 2.90
N ALA A 96 -15.14 -11.80 4.20
CA ALA A 96 -16.35 -12.46 4.71
C ALA A 96 -17.61 -11.74 4.23
N LEU A 97 -17.57 -10.41 4.02
CA LEU A 97 -18.69 -9.62 3.50
C LEU A 97 -19.12 -10.03 2.10
N MET A 98 -18.28 -10.69 1.31
CA MET A 98 -18.68 -11.22 0.00
C MET A 98 -19.72 -12.37 0.11
N ARG A 99 -19.87 -12.97 1.29
CA ARG A 99 -20.89 -13.98 1.59
C ARG A 99 -22.20 -13.38 2.13
N GLU A 100 -22.18 -12.09 2.44
CA GLU A 100 -23.29 -11.33 3.04
C GLU A 100 -23.55 -10.07 2.19
N PRO A 101 -24.01 -10.22 0.92
CA PRO A 101 -24.12 -9.09 0.00
C PRO A 101 -25.12 -8.02 0.47
N ASP A 102 -26.18 -8.39 1.17
CA ASP A 102 -27.13 -7.42 1.70
C ASP A 102 -26.53 -6.55 2.80
N LEU A 103 -25.71 -7.14 3.69
CA LEU A 103 -24.97 -6.38 4.68
C LEU A 103 -23.90 -5.48 4.02
N ALA A 104 -23.22 -5.97 2.99
CA ALA A 104 -22.25 -5.18 2.24
C ALA A 104 -22.92 -3.97 1.55
N ARG A 105 -24.13 -4.17 0.97
CA ARG A 105 -24.95 -3.10 0.40
C ARG A 105 -25.30 -2.04 1.45
N GLU A 106 -25.77 -2.47 2.61
CA GLU A 106 -26.14 -1.59 3.71
C GLU A 106 -24.94 -0.76 4.19
N ILE A 107 -23.77 -1.39 4.37
CA ILE A 107 -22.53 -0.71 4.74
C ILE A 107 -22.19 0.39 3.73
N VAL A 108 -22.18 0.09 2.43
CA VAL A 108 -21.81 1.07 1.41
C VAL A 108 -22.79 2.24 1.38
N ARG A 109 -24.09 1.98 1.43
CA ARG A 109 -25.12 3.04 1.48
C ARG A 109 -24.96 3.93 2.71
N THR A 110 -24.87 3.33 3.89
CA THR A 110 -24.73 4.07 5.16
C THR A 110 -23.46 4.91 5.18
N VAL A 111 -22.34 4.38 4.69
CA VAL A 111 -21.08 5.12 4.58
C VAL A 111 -21.20 6.27 3.57
N LYS A 112 -21.74 5.99 2.37
CA LYS A 112 -21.91 6.99 1.31
C LYS A 112 -22.82 8.14 1.74
N ASP A 113 -23.86 7.85 2.51
CA ASP A 113 -24.79 8.88 3.00
C ASP A 113 -24.19 9.72 4.15
N ALA A 114 -23.16 9.21 4.83
CA ALA A 114 -22.51 9.87 5.96
C ALA A 114 -21.35 10.83 5.56
N VAL A 115 -20.81 10.75 4.33
CA VAL A 115 -19.67 11.55 3.87
C VAL A 115 -19.94 12.24 2.54
N SER A 116 -19.24 13.36 2.30
CA SER A 116 -19.31 14.09 1.03
C SER A 116 -18.29 13.63 0.00
N ILE A 117 -17.21 12.98 0.45
CA ILE A 117 -16.15 12.46 -0.41
C ILE A 117 -16.54 11.12 -1.05
N PRO A 118 -15.93 10.73 -2.20
CA PRO A 118 -16.22 9.46 -2.84
C PRO A 118 -15.98 8.26 -1.94
N VAL A 119 -16.80 7.21 -2.10
CA VAL A 119 -16.64 5.92 -1.41
C VAL A 119 -16.28 4.86 -2.45
N THR A 120 -15.16 4.17 -2.25
CA THR A 120 -14.72 3.06 -3.10
C THR A 120 -14.69 1.75 -2.32
N VAL A 121 -14.71 0.64 -3.03
CA VAL A 121 -14.69 -0.68 -2.40
C VAL A 121 -13.63 -1.56 -3.04
N LYS A 122 -12.81 -2.22 -2.20
CA LYS A 122 -11.83 -3.22 -2.66
C LYS A 122 -12.24 -4.61 -2.22
N PHE A 123 -12.42 -5.54 -3.17
CA PHE A 123 -12.87 -6.92 -2.92
C PHE A 123 -12.12 -7.96 -3.75
N ARG A 124 -12.50 -9.23 -3.63
CA ARG A 124 -11.92 -10.39 -4.34
C ARG A 124 -12.92 -11.03 -5.30
N LEU A 125 -12.57 -12.18 -5.93
CA LEU A 125 -13.46 -12.91 -6.83
C LEU A 125 -14.60 -13.64 -6.12
N GLY A 126 -14.49 -13.86 -4.82
CA GLY A 126 -15.42 -14.59 -3.98
C GLY A 126 -14.72 -15.26 -2.82
N TRP A 127 -15.44 -16.10 -2.07
CA TRP A 127 -14.89 -16.83 -0.93
C TRP A 127 -13.98 -17.98 -1.36
N ASP A 128 -14.44 -18.81 -2.29
CA ASP A 128 -13.73 -19.94 -2.89
C ASP A 128 -14.11 -20.10 -4.38
N ASP A 129 -13.61 -21.12 -5.02
CA ASP A 129 -13.84 -21.33 -6.45
C ASP A 129 -15.30 -21.70 -6.80
N ASN A 130 -16.08 -22.22 -5.84
CA ASN A 130 -17.48 -22.57 -6.02
C ASN A 130 -18.43 -21.39 -5.74
N SER A 131 -17.92 -20.32 -5.13
CA SER A 131 -18.68 -19.13 -4.72
C SER A 131 -18.06 -17.83 -5.25
N ARG A 132 -17.65 -17.83 -6.52
CA ARG A 132 -17.16 -16.64 -7.23
C ARG A 132 -18.35 -15.76 -7.63
N ASN A 133 -18.61 -14.73 -6.85
CA ASN A 133 -19.73 -13.80 -7.04
C ASN A 133 -19.31 -12.36 -7.31
N ALA A 134 -18.07 -12.13 -7.78
CA ALA A 134 -17.53 -10.79 -7.94
C ALA A 134 -18.32 -9.90 -8.92
N VAL A 135 -18.98 -10.47 -9.95
CA VAL A 135 -19.78 -9.70 -10.91
C VAL A 135 -21.04 -9.17 -10.22
N GLU A 136 -21.82 -10.07 -9.63
CA GLU A 136 -23.06 -9.74 -8.93
C GLU A 136 -22.79 -8.82 -7.73
N PHE A 137 -21.69 -9.07 -7.02
CA PHE A 137 -21.25 -8.25 -5.89
C PHE A 137 -20.87 -6.85 -6.36
N GLY A 138 -20.15 -6.73 -7.48
CA GLY A 138 -19.79 -5.44 -8.08
C GLY A 138 -21.04 -4.62 -8.49
N LEU A 139 -21.99 -5.23 -9.17
CA LEU A 139 -23.26 -4.60 -9.55
C LEU A 139 -24.03 -4.09 -8.32
N MET A 140 -24.11 -4.90 -7.28
CA MET A 140 -24.74 -4.52 -6.03
C MET A 140 -24.03 -3.33 -5.35
N LEU A 141 -22.68 -3.27 -5.39
CA LEU A 141 -21.90 -2.16 -4.85
C LEU A 141 -22.12 -0.86 -5.64
N GLU A 142 -22.20 -0.95 -6.98
CA GLU A 142 -22.53 0.17 -7.85
C GLU A 142 -23.92 0.73 -7.54
N GLU A 143 -24.94 -0.13 -7.44
CA GLU A 143 -26.30 0.25 -7.02
C GLU A 143 -26.33 0.87 -5.61
N ALA A 144 -25.44 0.44 -4.72
CA ALA A 144 -25.32 0.99 -3.37
C ALA A 144 -24.63 2.36 -3.34
N GLY A 145 -24.05 2.83 -4.47
CA GLY A 145 -23.43 4.14 -4.62
C GLY A 145 -21.91 4.15 -4.48
N ALA A 146 -21.24 3.02 -4.68
CA ALA A 146 -19.79 3.00 -4.79
C ALA A 146 -19.33 3.83 -6.01
N ALA A 147 -18.37 4.72 -5.81
CA ALA A 147 -17.83 5.59 -6.87
C ALA A 147 -16.83 4.86 -7.79
N ALA A 148 -16.16 3.84 -7.29
CA ALA A 148 -15.26 2.96 -8.03
C ALA A 148 -15.03 1.67 -7.25
N VAL A 149 -14.52 0.64 -7.92
CA VAL A 149 -14.16 -0.63 -7.28
C VAL A 149 -12.75 -1.09 -7.66
N THR A 150 -12.08 -1.78 -6.73
CA THR A 150 -10.83 -2.48 -6.99
C THR A 150 -11.04 -3.98 -6.84
N VAL A 151 -10.74 -4.76 -7.88
CA VAL A 151 -10.98 -6.20 -7.90
C VAL A 151 -9.67 -6.97 -7.87
N HIS A 152 -9.45 -7.76 -6.82
CA HIS A 152 -8.30 -8.68 -6.77
C HIS A 152 -8.67 -10.00 -7.44
N GLY A 153 -7.91 -10.40 -8.47
CA GLY A 153 -8.14 -11.59 -9.30
C GLY A 153 -7.92 -12.94 -8.58
N ARG A 154 -8.19 -13.03 -7.28
CA ARG A 154 -8.13 -14.26 -6.48
C ARG A 154 -9.32 -14.37 -5.54
N THR A 155 -9.70 -15.61 -5.20
CA THR A 155 -10.66 -15.86 -4.12
C THR A 155 -10.01 -15.70 -2.75
N ARG A 156 -10.83 -15.69 -1.69
CA ARG A 156 -10.32 -15.67 -0.30
C ARG A 156 -9.49 -16.92 0.00
N GLN A 157 -9.92 -18.10 -0.47
CA GLN A 157 -9.25 -19.37 -0.22
C GLN A 157 -7.86 -19.44 -0.86
N GLN A 158 -7.69 -18.87 -2.04
CA GLN A 158 -6.40 -18.81 -2.72
C GLN A 158 -5.35 -17.96 -1.97
N LEU A 159 -5.77 -17.04 -1.09
CA LEU A 159 -4.85 -16.08 -0.44
C LEU A 159 -3.98 -15.35 -1.48
N TYR A 160 -2.76 -15.84 -1.72
CA TYR A 160 -1.79 -15.33 -2.69
C TYR A 160 -1.22 -16.45 -3.58
N SER A 161 -1.73 -17.67 -3.47
CA SER A 161 -1.29 -18.82 -4.29
C SER A 161 -1.87 -18.76 -5.71
N GLY A 162 -1.23 -19.49 -6.63
CA GLY A 162 -1.62 -19.51 -8.04
C GLY A 162 -1.43 -18.16 -8.73
N LYS A 163 -2.14 -17.96 -9.85
CA LYS A 163 -2.17 -16.69 -10.61
C LYS A 163 -3.48 -15.94 -10.36
N ALA A 164 -3.43 -14.63 -10.45
CA ALA A 164 -4.63 -13.79 -10.49
C ALA A 164 -5.41 -14.06 -11.78
N ASP A 165 -6.71 -14.29 -11.66
CA ASP A 165 -7.58 -14.53 -12.81
C ASP A 165 -8.04 -13.18 -13.41
N TRP A 166 -7.27 -12.67 -14.35
CA TRP A 166 -7.57 -11.41 -15.03
C TRP A 166 -8.82 -11.55 -15.94
N SER A 167 -9.09 -12.75 -16.47
CA SER A 167 -10.28 -12.99 -17.28
C SER A 167 -11.57 -12.76 -16.49
N PHE A 168 -11.55 -13.06 -15.18
CA PHE A 168 -12.68 -12.79 -14.30
C PHE A 168 -12.80 -11.30 -13.96
N ILE A 169 -11.67 -10.60 -13.77
CA ILE A 169 -11.66 -9.12 -13.63
C ILE A 169 -12.30 -8.47 -14.85
N ALA A 170 -11.98 -8.94 -16.08
CA ALA A 170 -12.60 -8.47 -17.31
C ALA A 170 -14.14 -8.65 -17.33
N LYS A 171 -14.67 -9.74 -16.73
CA LYS A 171 -16.11 -9.93 -16.60
C LYS A 171 -16.73 -8.88 -15.69
N VAL A 172 -16.08 -8.57 -14.57
CA VAL A 172 -16.53 -7.50 -13.66
C VAL A 172 -16.52 -6.16 -14.37
N LYS A 173 -15.41 -5.82 -15.07
CA LYS A 173 -15.32 -4.54 -15.82
C LYS A 173 -16.41 -4.39 -16.87
N ARG A 174 -16.72 -5.44 -17.62
CA ARG A 174 -17.79 -5.39 -18.63
C ARG A 174 -19.19 -5.21 -18.06
N ALA A 175 -19.41 -5.62 -16.81
CA ALA A 175 -20.71 -5.52 -16.16
C ALA A 175 -20.97 -4.17 -15.51
N LEU A 176 -19.91 -3.47 -15.07
CA LEU A 176 -20.02 -2.22 -14.32
C LEU A 176 -19.85 -0.98 -15.21
N SER A 177 -20.58 0.08 -14.90
CA SER A 177 -20.43 1.40 -15.51
C SER A 177 -19.45 2.31 -14.75
N ILE A 178 -19.27 2.07 -13.45
CA ILE A 178 -18.28 2.78 -12.63
C ILE A 178 -16.84 2.32 -12.92
N PRO A 179 -15.82 3.14 -12.60
CA PRO A 179 -14.42 2.75 -12.75
C PRO A 179 -14.08 1.46 -12.00
N VAL A 180 -13.33 0.57 -12.69
CA VAL A 180 -12.83 -0.70 -12.15
C VAL A 180 -11.32 -0.71 -12.21
N LEU A 181 -10.66 -0.90 -11.08
CA LEU A 181 -9.21 -1.07 -10.99
C LEU A 181 -8.89 -2.56 -10.87
N GLY A 182 -8.07 -3.08 -11.79
CA GLY A 182 -7.56 -4.46 -11.73
C GLY A 182 -6.43 -4.60 -10.71
N ASN A 183 -6.43 -5.68 -9.93
CA ASN A 183 -5.41 -5.95 -8.92
C ASN A 183 -4.97 -7.42 -8.93
N GLY A 184 -3.67 -7.64 -8.83
CA GLY A 184 -3.04 -8.96 -8.68
C GLY A 184 -1.99 -9.23 -9.74
N ASP A 185 -0.81 -9.70 -9.26
CA ASP A 185 0.34 -10.15 -10.05
C ASP A 185 0.93 -9.10 -11.01
N VAL A 186 0.96 -7.86 -10.58
CA VAL A 186 1.67 -6.76 -11.25
C VAL A 186 2.98 -6.54 -10.50
N PHE A 187 4.10 -6.91 -11.12
CA PHE A 187 5.46 -6.81 -10.58
C PHE A 187 6.40 -6.02 -11.47
N GLU A 188 6.08 -5.90 -12.79
CA GLU A 188 6.80 -5.11 -13.76
C GLU A 188 5.83 -4.19 -14.52
N PRO A 189 6.32 -3.13 -15.19
CA PRO A 189 5.47 -2.22 -15.98
C PRO A 189 4.63 -2.93 -17.04
N GLU A 190 5.20 -3.92 -17.72
CA GLU A 190 4.55 -4.71 -18.76
C GLU A 190 3.37 -5.53 -18.23
N ASP A 191 3.43 -5.94 -16.95
CA ASP A 191 2.29 -6.63 -16.32
C ASP A 191 1.08 -5.69 -16.20
N ALA A 192 1.31 -4.41 -15.90
CA ALA A 192 0.24 -3.42 -15.81
C ALA A 192 -0.40 -3.16 -17.19
N ALA A 193 0.42 -3.02 -18.23
CA ALA A 193 -0.07 -2.84 -19.61
C ALA A 193 -0.90 -4.04 -20.05
N ARG A 194 -0.40 -5.27 -19.85
CA ARG A 194 -1.14 -6.50 -20.19
C ARG A 194 -2.44 -6.62 -19.38
N LEU A 195 -2.43 -6.28 -18.09
CA LEU A 195 -3.64 -6.31 -17.28
C LEU A 195 -4.70 -5.37 -17.86
N LEU A 196 -4.33 -4.14 -18.22
CA LEU A 196 -5.25 -3.18 -18.83
C LEU A 196 -5.78 -3.67 -20.18
N GLU A 197 -4.90 -4.20 -21.05
CA GLU A 197 -5.26 -4.74 -22.36
C GLU A 197 -6.22 -5.94 -22.25
N GLU A 198 -5.89 -6.91 -21.38
CA GLU A 198 -6.68 -8.14 -21.23
C GLU A 198 -8.02 -7.91 -20.54
N THR A 199 -8.10 -6.91 -19.64
CA THR A 199 -9.31 -6.72 -18.81
C THR A 199 -10.19 -5.55 -19.22
N GLY A 200 -9.62 -4.54 -19.91
CA GLY A 200 -10.30 -3.27 -20.19
C GLY A 200 -10.54 -2.41 -18.94
N CYS A 201 -9.85 -2.69 -17.81
CA CYS A 201 -9.95 -1.89 -16.58
C CYS A 201 -9.51 -0.44 -16.79
N ASP A 202 -10.05 0.46 -15.97
CA ASP A 202 -9.74 1.89 -16.02
C ASP A 202 -8.42 2.25 -15.34
N GLY A 203 -7.85 1.31 -14.59
CA GLY A 203 -6.58 1.48 -13.90
C GLY A 203 -6.08 0.21 -13.24
N VAL A 204 -4.87 0.29 -12.68
CA VAL A 204 -4.20 -0.83 -12.03
C VAL A 204 -3.89 -0.49 -10.57
N ALA A 205 -4.31 -1.35 -9.66
CA ALA A 205 -3.94 -1.25 -8.24
C ALA A 205 -2.77 -2.17 -7.94
N VAL A 206 -1.61 -1.61 -7.59
CA VAL A 206 -0.40 -2.37 -7.28
C VAL A 206 -0.27 -2.56 -5.78
N ALA A 207 0.10 -3.77 -5.36
CA ALA A 207 0.35 -4.07 -3.95
C ALA A 207 1.75 -4.68 -3.76
N ARG A 208 1.89 -6.00 -3.78
CA ARG A 208 3.15 -6.70 -3.49
C ARG A 208 4.32 -6.31 -4.40
N GLY A 209 4.05 -5.85 -5.62
CA GLY A 209 5.08 -5.38 -6.55
C GLY A 209 5.87 -4.18 -6.03
N THR A 210 5.27 -3.35 -5.14
CA THR A 210 5.96 -2.19 -4.55
C THR A 210 6.87 -2.54 -3.37
N LEU A 211 6.86 -3.78 -2.87
CA LEU A 211 7.70 -4.20 -1.75
C LEU A 211 9.19 -4.20 -2.14
N GLY A 212 9.96 -3.28 -1.57
CA GLY A 212 11.36 -3.05 -1.94
C GLY A 212 11.56 -2.43 -3.33
N ASN A 213 10.47 -2.00 -3.97
CA ASN A 213 10.45 -1.39 -5.29
C ASN A 213 9.40 -0.25 -5.36
N PRO A 214 9.59 0.85 -4.62
CA PRO A 214 8.65 1.97 -4.65
C PRO A 214 8.58 2.65 -6.03
N TRP A 215 9.59 2.51 -6.86
CA TRP A 215 9.64 3.07 -8.22
C TRP A 215 8.69 2.40 -9.21
N LEU A 216 8.14 1.22 -8.88
CA LEU A 216 7.30 0.47 -9.80
C LEU A 216 6.11 1.30 -10.32
N ILE A 217 5.50 2.13 -9.46
CA ILE A 217 4.34 2.94 -9.87
C ILE A 217 4.74 3.97 -10.92
N SER A 218 5.81 4.73 -10.69
CA SER A 218 6.33 5.71 -11.65
C SER A 218 6.76 5.04 -12.97
N ARG A 219 7.43 3.89 -12.88
CA ARG A 219 7.83 3.11 -14.07
C ARG A 219 6.61 2.61 -14.87
N ILE A 220 5.55 2.18 -14.18
CA ILE A 220 4.28 1.80 -14.83
C ILE A 220 3.69 3.00 -15.58
N ASN A 221 3.57 4.15 -14.93
CA ASN A 221 3.00 5.34 -15.56
C ASN A 221 3.81 5.77 -16.79
N GLN A 222 5.14 5.83 -16.69
CA GLN A 222 6.03 6.17 -17.80
C GLN A 222 5.91 5.15 -18.96
N TYR A 223 5.83 3.85 -18.64
CA TYR A 223 5.67 2.80 -19.63
C TYR A 223 4.31 2.90 -20.35
N LEU A 224 3.23 3.15 -19.62
CA LEU A 224 1.89 3.30 -20.20
C LEU A 224 1.78 4.56 -21.07
N GLU A 225 2.49 5.64 -20.72
CA GLU A 225 2.51 6.88 -21.51
C GLU A 225 3.36 6.80 -22.77
N SER A 226 4.54 6.18 -22.68
CA SER A 226 5.54 6.20 -23.74
C SER A 226 5.62 4.91 -24.57
N GLY A 227 5.16 3.78 -24.03
CA GLY A 227 5.40 2.45 -24.58
C GLY A 227 6.86 1.98 -24.49
N CYS A 228 7.74 2.78 -23.84
CA CYS A 228 9.16 2.51 -23.78
C CYS A 228 9.55 1.84 -22.45
N PHE A 229 10.55 0.95 -22.53
CA PHE A 229 11.15 0.37 -21.33
C PHE A 229 11.76 1.47 -20.44
N VAL A 230 11.48 1.36 -19.15
CA VAL A 230 11.99 2.27 -18.14
C VAL A 230 12.96 1.52 -17.25
N GLU A 231 14.20 1.98 -17.19
CA GLU A 231 15.25 1.34 -16.39
C GLU A 231 14.86 1.22 -14.92
N PRO A 232 15.10 0.06 -14.30
CA PRO A 232 14.92 -0.10 -12.86
C PRO A 232 16.00 0.67 -12.10
N PRO A 233 15.78 0.99 -10.81
CA PRO A 233 16.81 1.59 -9.97
C PRO A 233 18.03 0.68 -9.85
N THR A 234 19.20 1.29 -9.76
CA THR A 234 20.46 0.57 -9.46
C THR A 234 20.41 -0.08 -8.07
N ASP A 235 21.27 -1.06 -7.83
CA ASP A 235 21.35 -1.70 -6.52
C ASP A 235 21.72 -0.69 -5.42
N VAL A 236 22.59 0.30 -5.72
CA VAL A 236 22.97 1.35 -4.75
C VAL A 236 21.79 2.26 -4.43
N GLU A 237 20.99 2.69 -5.41
CA GLU A 237 19.77 3.47 -5.18
C GLU A 237 18.74 2.71 -4.33
N ARG A 238 18.62 1.41 -4.57
CA ARG A 238 17.77 0.54 -3.73
C ARG A 238 18.25 0.50 -2.28
N LEU A 239 19.58 0.43 -2.03
CA LEU A 239 20.16 0.45 -0.69
C LEU A 239 19.98 1.81 0.00
N ILE A 240 20.11 2.91 -0.74
CA ILE A 240 19.86 4.27 -0.22
C ILE A 240 18.39 4.40 0.19
N CYS A 241 17.45 3.97 -0.65
CA CYS A 241 16.02 4.00 -0.32
C CYS A 241 15.71 3.10 0.88
N ALA A 242 16.32 1.91 0.96
CA ALA A 242 16.17 1.01 2.10
C ALA A 242 16.63 1.67 3.42
N TYR A 243 17.74 2.39 3.38
CA TYR A 243 18.24 3.16 4.53
C TYR A 243 17.27 4.26 4.93
N GLN A 244 16.81 5.07 3.97
CA GLN A 244 15.86 6.16 4.21
C GLN A 244 14.54 5.64 4.81
N HIS A 245 14.02 4.52 4.27
CA HIS A 245 12.81 3.89 4.77
C HIS A 245 12.96 3.43 6.23
N ALA A 246 14.04 2.72 6.53
CA ALA A 246 14.29 2.23 7.89
C ALA A 246 14.47 3.37 8.89
N LEU A 247 15.21 4.42 8.53
CA LEU A 247 15.37 5.63 9.35
C LEU A 247 14.03 6.35 9.57
N GLY A 248 13.23 6.47 8.53
CA GLY A 248 11.89 7.05 8.62
C GLY A 248 11.03 6.30 9.62
N LEU A 249 11.03 4.96 9.56
CA LEU A 249 10.29 4.11 10.51
C LEU A 249 10.80 4.28 11.95
N MET A 250 12.12 4.32 12.16
CA MET A 250 12.70 4.54 13.48
C MET A 250 12.33 5.91 14.05
N ALA A 251 12.28 6.94 13.21
CA ALA A 251 11.86 8.28 13.62
C ALA A 251 10.36 8.36 13.90
N TYR A 252 9.53 7.76 13.05
CA TYR A 252 8.08 7.84 13.15
C TYR A 252 7.49 6.97 14.28
N LYS A 253 7.99 5.73 14.43
CA LYS A 253 7.44 4.74 15.38
C LYS A 253 8.29 4.57 16.64
N GLY A 254 9.42 5.28 16.73
CA GLY A 254 10.44 5.10 17.76
C GLY A 254 11.45 4.00 17.40
N LEU A 255 12.65 4.10 17.97
CA LEU A 255 13.80 3.28 17.60
C LEU A 255 13.50 1.77 17.60
N ARG A 256 12.94 1.25 18.71
CA ARG A 256 12.69 -0.18 18.90
C ARG A 256 11.67 -0.74 17.91
N VAL A 257 10.51 -0.08 17.78
CA VAL A 257 9.42 -0.52 16.89
C VAL A 257 9.82 -0.33 15.44
N GLY A 258 10.37 0.84 15.09
CA GLY A 258 10.81 1.16 13.74
C GLY A 258 11.91 0.24 13.24
N ALA A 259 12.93 -0.07 14.06
CA ALA A 259 13.96 -1.04 13.72
C ALA A 259 13.37 -2.43 13.44
N ASN A 260 12.47 -2.90 14.31
CA ASN A 260 11.85 -4.22 14.15
C ASN A 260 10.99 -4.30 12.86
N GLU A 261 10.17 -3.30 12.59
CA GLU A 261 9.31 -3.27 11.40
C GLU A 261 10.11 -3.08 10.11
N SER A 262 11.20 -2.31 10.14
CA SER A 262 12.07 -2.09 8.98
C SER A 262 12.76 -3.38 8.47
N ARG A 263 13.03 -4.35 9.34
CA ARG A 263 13.69 -5.61 8.98
C ARG A 263 13.02 -6.30 7.78
N ARG A 264 11.70 -6.34 7.77
CA ARG A 264 10.94 -6.92 6.64
C ARG A 264 11.14 -6.13 5.35
N HIS A 265 11.09 -4.81 5.42
CA HIS A 265 11.30 -3.96 4.25
C HIS A 265 12.71 -4.09 3.68
N LEU A 266 13.72 -4.12 4.56
CA LEU A 266 15.13 -4.29 4.19
C LEU A 266 15.38 -5.60 3.44
N VAL A 267 14.72 -6.69 3.84
CA VAL A 267 14.76 -7.97 3.12
C VAL A 267 14.23 -7.81 1.69
N HIS A 268 13.14 -7.07 1.50
CA HIS A 268 12.57 -6.84 0.16
C HIS A 268 13.49 -5.96 -0.70
N TYR A 269 14.04 -4.87 -0.17
CA TYR A 269 14.97 -4.00 -0.90
C TYR A 269 16.24 -4.73 -1.37
N THR A 270 16.72 -5.67 -0.58
CA THR A 270 17.96 -6.42 -0.87
C THR A 270 17.72 -7.73 -1.64
N LYS A 271 16.46 -8.10 -1.90
CA LYS A 271 16.11 -9.27 -2.69
C LYS A 271 16.56 -9.10 -4.15
N GLY A 272 17.25 -10.11 -4.71
CA GLY A 272 17.75 -10.08 -6.09
C GLY A 272 19.13 -9.42 -6.24
N ILE A 273 19.63 -8.68 -5.25
CA ILE A 273 21.00 -8.13 -5.26
C ILE A 273 21.99 -9.28 -5.12
N THR A 274 22.93 -9.37 -6.06
CA THR A 274 23.95 -10.42 -6.07
C THR A 274 24.83 -10.37 -4.81
N GLY A 275 24.99 -11.50 -4.14
CA GLY A 275 25.80 -11.60 -2.93
C GLY A 275 25.17 -11.01 -1.66
N SER A 276 23.90 -10.57 -1.69
CA SER A 276 23.24 -9.92 -0.54
C SER A 276 22.77 -10.89 0.56
N ALA A 277 22.78 -12.20 0.35
CA ALA A 277 22.23 -13.16 1.32
C ALA A 277 22.83 -13.07 2.75
N PRO A 278 24.15 -12.96 2.95
CA PRO A 278 24.73 -12.78 4.29
C PRO A 278 24.30 -11.46 4.95
N TYR A 279 24.19 -10.40 4.14
CA TYR A 279 23.74 -9.09 4.62
C TYR A 279 22.27 -9.09 5.02
N ARG A 280 21.39 -9.79 4.26
CA ARG A 280 19.98 -9.95 4.66
C ARG A 280 19.85 -10.63 6.02
N ALA A 281 20.66 -11.65 6.32
CA ALA A 281 20.65 -12.29 7.63
C ALA A 281 20.97 -11.31 8.75
N ARG A 282 21.97 -10.43 8.56
CA ARG A 282 22.31 -9.37 9.52
C ARG A 282 21.22 -8.29 9.61
N LEU A 283 20.65 -7.86 8.47
CA LEU A 283 19.57 -6.87 8.41
C LEU A 283 18.31 -7.29 9.14
N THR A 284 18.03 -8.60 9.24
CA THR A 284 16.88 -9.11 10.03
C THR A 284 17.08 -8.99 11.54
N GLN A 285 18.26 -8.57 12.01
CA GLN A 285 18.59 -8.50 13.43
C GLN A 285 18.99 -7.09 13.89
N ILE A 286 18.94 -6.09 13.01
CA ILE A 286 19.31 -4.72 13.35
C ILE A 286 18.45 -4.18 14.50
N ASN A 287 19.07 -3.39 15.38
CA ASN A 287 18.40 -2.76 16.51
C ASN A 287 18.57 -1.22 16.51
N ASN A 288 19.48 -0.70 15.72
CA ASN A 288 19.80 0.72 15.69
C ASN A 288 20.31 1.17 14.32
N GLN A 289 20.46 2.48 14.17
CA GLN A 289 20.90 3.12 12.94
C GLN A 289 22.35 2.81 12.59
N TYR A 290 23.22 2.63 13.57
CA TYR A 290 24.64 2.34 13.34
C TYR A 290 24.82 0.97 12.67
N GLU A 291 24.17 -0.06 13.20
CA GLU A 291 24.16 -1.40 12.58
C GLU A 291 23.61 -1.35 11.15
N LEU A 292 22.52 -0.60 10.95
CA LEU A 292 21.87 -0.44 9.64
C LEU A 292 22.84 0.17 8.61
N VAL A 293 23.44 1.32 8.92
CA VAL A 293 24.33 2.03 7.97
C VAL A 293 25.57 1.20 7.65
N THR A 294 26.15 0.55 8.66
CA THR A 294 27.33 -0.31 8.48
C THR A 294 27.04 -1.45 7.51
N ILE A 295 25.95 -2.18 7.72
CA ILE A 295 25.62 -3.34 6.87
C ILE A 295 25.30 -2.91 5.42
N LEU A 296 24.56 -1.82 5.24
CA LEU A 296 24.20 -1.34 3.91
C LEU A 296 25.40 -0.73 3.17
N ALA A 297 26.32 -0.04 3.86
CA ALA A 297 27.55 0.49 3.28
C ALA A 297 28.50 -0.63 2.81
N GLU A 298 28.64 -1.70 3.61
CA GLU A 298 29.41 -2.89 3.22
C GLU A 298 28.79 -3.54 1.97
N LEU A 299 27.46 -3.64 1.89
CA LEU A 299 26.77 -4.19 0.72
C LEU A 299 26.93 -3.27 -0.49
N ALA A 300 26.85 -1.95 -0.34
CA ALA A 300 27.08 -0.99 -1.42
C ALA A 300 28.49 -1.11 -1.99
N TYR A 301 29.51 -1.28 -1.12
CA TYR A 301 30.87 -1.59 -1.55
C TYR A 301 30.97 -2.92 -2.31
N LYS A 302 30.24 -3.94 -1.85
CA LYS A 302 30.24 -5.28 -2.48
C LYS A 302 29.68 -5.25 -3.90
N VAL A 303 28.64 -4.44 -4.16
CA VAL A 303 27.94 -4.42 -5.46
C VAL A 303 28.54 -3.43 -6.46
N ALA A 304 29.10 -2.30 -6.01
CA ALA A 304 29.60 -1.23 -6.87
C ALA A 304 30.99 -0.67 -6.45
N GLY A 305 31.73 -1.40 -5.64
CA GLY A 305 33.07 -1.01 -5.22
C GLY A 305 33.12 0.29 -4.40
N LYS A 306 34.24 1.00 -4.50
CA LYS A 306 34.49 2.26 -3.77
C LYS A 306 33.47 3.33 -4.13
N GLU A 307 33.12 3.47 -5.40
CA GLU A 307 32.15 4.45 -5.89
C GLU A 307 30.75 4.22 -5.27
N GLY A 308 30.25 3.00 -5.27
CA GLY A 308 28.97 2.67 -4.65
C GLY A 308 28.95 2.92 -3.15
N HIS A 309 30.06 2.64 -2.46
CA HIS A 309 30.21 2.97 -1.04
C HIS A 309 30.15 4.48 -0.80
N GLU A 310 30.90 5.28 -1.57
CA GLU A 310 30.94 6.74 -1.46
C GLU A 310 29.56 7.35 -1.76
N GLN A 311 28.88 6.88 -2.81
CA GLN A 311 27.52 7.30 -3.15
C GLN A 311 26.54 7.03 -2.00
N PHE A 312 26.55 5.83 -1.44
CA PHE A 312 25.70 5.46 -0.31
C PHE A 312 26.00 6.31 0.93
N MET A 313 27.26 6.47 1.30
CA MET A 313 27.67 7.23 2.49
C MET A 313 27.34 8.72 2.36
N SER A 314 27.49 9.30 1.16
CA SER A 314 27.08 10.68 0.88
C SER A 314 25.58 10.88 1.13
N ALA A 315 24.74 10.00 0.59
CA ALA A 315 23.30 10.03 0.80
C ALA A 315 22.91 9.81 2.28
N ALA A 316 23.62 8.92 2.99
CA ALA A 316 23.38 8.68 4.40
C ALA A 316 23.73 9.90 5.28
N CYS A 317 24.82 10.62 4.96
CA CYS A 317 25.20 11.85 5.66
C CYS A 317 24.19 13.00 5.42
N GLN A 318 23.73 13.20 4.19
CA GLN A 318 22.74 14.22 3.85
C GLN A 318 21.42 14.03 4.62
N ASN A 319 20.94 12.78 4.74
CA ASN A 319 19.73 12.46 5.51
C ASN A 319 19.87 12.74 7.02
N ASN A 320 21.08 12.66 7.58
CA ASN A 320 21.31 12.99 8.98
C ASN A 320 21.33 14.52 9.23
N LEU A 321 21.80 15.30 8.26
CA LEU A 321 21.83 16.77 8.33
C LEU A 321 20.44 17.39 8.19
N SER A 322 19.62 16.90 7.26
CA SER A 322 18.25 17.38 7.07
C SER A 322 17.37 17.16 8.30
N LYS A 323 17.51 16.02 8.99
CA LYS A 323 16.78 15.73 10.24
C LYS A 323 17.22 16.58 11.42
N LYS A 324 18.48 17.00 11.49
CA LYS A 324 18.97 17.92 12.53
C LYS A 324 18.32 19.28 12.36
N ASN A 325 18.21 19.77 11.12
CA ASN A 325 17.54 21.03 10.80
C ASN A 325 16.02 20.98 11.03
N GLU A 326 15.34 19.87 10.71
CA GLU A 326 13.91 19.69 11.01
C GLU A 326 13.63 19.65 12.52
N SER A 327 14.49 19.00 13.32
CA SER A 327 14.33 18.95 14.77
C SER A 327 14.60 20.32 15.45
N GLU A 328 15.48 21.11 14.89
CA GLU A 328 15.76 22.49 15.35
C GLU A 328 14.62 23.47 14.98
N LEU A 329 14.02 23.30 13.80
CA LEU A 329 12.83 24.07 13.37
C LEU A 329 11.60 23.76 14.23
N VAL A 330 11.34 22.49 14.54
CA VAL A 330 10.21 22.10 15.42
C VAL A 330 10.40 22.62 16.85
N ASN A 331 11.65 22.65 17.36
CA ASN A 331 11.93 23.20 18.67
C ASN A 331 11.90 24.73 18.73
N SER A 332 12.07 25.41 17.60
CA SER A 332 11.96 26.89 17.52
C SER A 332 10.50 27.37 17.38
N CYS A 333 9.59 26.54 16.89
CA CYS A 333 8.15 26.87 16.80
C CYS A 333 7.39 26.60 18.12
N ASN A 334 8.00 25.90 19.08
CA ASN A 334 7.41 25.60 20.38
C ASN A 334 7.94 26.50 21.52
N LYS A 335 8.67 27.55 21.19
CA LYS A 335 9.04 28.66 22.09
C LYS A 335 8.35 29.94 21.66
#